data_5155ef0aed688b677053c8d11fc092d2
#
_entry.id   5155ef0aed688b677053c8d11fc092d2
#
_cell.length_a   1.000
_cell.length_b   1.000
_cell.length_c   1.000
_cell.angle_alpha   90.00
_cell.angle_beta   90.00
_cell.angle_gamma   90.00
#
_symmetry.space_group_name_H-M   'P 1'
#
loop_
_entity.id
_entity.type
_entity.pdbx_description
1 polymer ?
#
loop_
_entity_poly.entity_id
_entity_poly.type
_entity_poly.pdbx_seq_one_letter_code
_entity_poly.pdbx_strand_id
1 'polypeptide(L)'
;GYFYHIVLLLLFSLLNLSNGLVRLLGRRTNPSLILAASFLVIILIGAGLLMLPRCTVDGVTLSWVDALFTSTSAVCVTGLVPVDVSATFTPAGLTVIILLIQIGGLGVMTLTSFFAMFFMGNTSLYNQLVVRDMVSSNSLGSLLSTLLYILGFTLVIEGVGMLSIWFSIHGTLGMDVQDELAFSAFHSISAFCNAGFSTLPGNLGNPMVMTNHNWLYITVSLLIIFGGIGFPILVNFKDIIVYHARRFWRLIRTRQWDNHRVHHLFNLNTKIVLIMTVLLLVFGTVAIAIFEWNHSFAGMSIADKWTQAFFKATCPRTAGFSSVDLTSLSIQTIMLYIVLMWIGGAAQSTAGGVKVNAFA
;
A
#
# COMPACT_ATOMS: atom_id res chain seq x y z
N GLY A 1 16.42 24.41 -7.24
CA GLY A 1 16.95 23.76 -8.46
C GLY A 1 17.92 22.63 -8.21
N TYR A 2 18.98 22.82 -7.39
CA TYR A 2 20.05 21.83 -7.21
C TYR A 2 19.63 20.51 -6.55
N PHE A 3 18.67 20.52 -5.64
CA PHE A 3 18.17 19.32 -4.96
C PHE A 3 17.53 18.33 -5.93
N TYR A 4 16.69 18.80 -6.84
CA TYR A 4 16.08 17.97 -7.88
C TYR A 4 17.11 17.35 -8.82
N HIS A 5 18.13 18.10 -9.18
CA HIS A 5 19.24 17.57 -10.01
C HIS A 5 20.04 16.47 -9.30
N ILE A 6 20.29 16.63 -8.01
CA ILE A 6 20.98 15.60 -7.20
C ILE A 6 20.15 14.34 -7.10
N VAL A 7 18.83 14.45 -6.81
CA VAL A 7 17.91 13.30 -6.75
C VAL A 7 17.81 12.61 -8.12
N LEU A 8 17.75 13.37 -9.22
CA LEU A 8 17.69 12.84 -10.58
C LEU A 8 19.00 12.14 -10.98
N LEU A 9 20.14 12.72 -10.62
CA LEU A 9 21.47 12.10 -10.83
C LEU A 9 21.66 10.83 -10.00
N LEU A 10 21.16 10.81 -8.76
CA LEU A 10 21.18 9.62 -7.91
C LEU A 10 20.27 8.52 -8.46
N LEU A 11 19.07 8.84 -8.93
CA LEU A 11 18.18 7.90 -9.62
C LEU A 11 18.82 7.33 -10.89
N PHE A 12 19.45 8.19 -11.70
CA PHE A 12 20.15 7.76 -12.91
C PHE A 12 21.38 6.91 -12.60
N SER A 13 22.16 7.27 -11.56
CA SER A 13 23.28 6.48 -11.07
C SER A 13 22.82 5.11 -10.54
N LEU A 14 21.66 5.06 -9.86
CA LEU A 14 21.01 3.83 -9.38
C LEU A 14 20.64 2.89 -10.53
N LEU A 15 20.02 3.44 -11.57
CA LEU A 15 19.66 2.66 -12.77
C LEU A 15 20.90 2.11 -13.46
N ASN A 16 21.98 2.90 -13.55
CA ASN A 16 23.25 2.45 -14.12
C ASN A 16 23.96 1.42 -13.25
N LEU A 17 23.92 1.58 -11.92
CA LEU A 17 24.48 0.62 -10.96
C LEU A 17 23.71 -0.71 -11.02
N SER A 18 22.38 -0.66 -11.08
CA SER A 18 21.53 -1.82 -11.24
C SER A 18 21.83 -2.55 -12.55
N ASN A 19 21.95 -1.83 -13.65
CA ASN A 19 22.34 -2.41 -14.95
C ASN A 19 23.78 -2.99 -14.94
N GLY A 20 24.69 -2.34 -14.22
CA GLY A 20 26.06 -2.81 -14.00
C GLY A 20 26.12 -4.09 -13.18
N LEU A 21 25.34 -4.16 -12.08
CA LEU A 21 25.19 -5.35 -11.24
C LEU A 21 24.57 -6.53 -12.02
N VAL A 22 23.53 -6.29 -12.82
CA VAL A 22 22.91 -7.32 -13.68
C VAL A 22 23.91 -7.86 -14.71
N ARG A 23 24.80 -7.02 -15.26
CA ARG A 23 25.86 -7.46 -16.19
C ARG A 23 26.98 -8.23 -15.48
N LEU A 24 27.36 -7.82 -14.26
CA LEU A 24 28.41 -8.46 -13.45
C LEU A 24 28.00 -9.83 -12.91
N LEU A 25 26.74 -10.00 -12.53
CA LEU A 25 26.20 -11.24 -11.97
C LEU A 25 25.99 -12.35 -13.00
N GLY A 26 26.03 -12.06 -14.29
CA GLY A 26 26.03 -13.03 -15.40
C GLY A 26 24.75 -13.86 -15.54
N ARG A 27 24.68 -14.65 -16.62
CA ARG A 27 23.48 -15.39 -17.10
C ARG A 27 22.95 -16.54 -16.21
N ARG A 28 23.48 -16.75 -15.01
CA ARG A 28 23.11 -17.88 -14.11
C ARG A 28 22.72 -17.45 -12.68
N THR A 29 22.39 -16.18 -12.44
CA THR A 29 22.01 -15.73 -11.09
C THR A 29 20.55 -16.03 -10.79
N ASN A 30 20.26 -16.47 -9.55
CA ASN A 30 18.91 -16.63 -9.03
C ASN A 30 18.17 -15.29 -9.06
N PRO A 31 16.98 -15.19 -9.68
CA PRO A 31 16.18 -13.97 -9.71
C PRO A 31 15.94 -13.37 -8.31
N SER A 32 15.78 -14.23 -7.29
CA SER A 32 15.60 -13.82 -5.90
C SER A 32 16.83 -13.07 -5.33
N LEU A 33 18.05 -13.43 -5.76
CA LEU A 33 19.27 -12.77 -5.31
C LEU A 33 19.40 -11.37 -5.94
N ILE A 34 19.06 -11.25 -7.23
CA ILE A 34 19.05 -9.96 -7.93
C ILE A 34 18.08 -8.99 -7.23
N LEU A 35 16.91 -9.51 -6.86
CA LEU A 35 15.90 -8.77 -6.13
C LEU A 35 16.44 -8.30 -4.78
N ALA A 36 16.93 -9.22 -3.94
CA ALA A 36 17.44 -8.88 -2.62
C ALA A 36 18.57 -7.85 -2.71
N ALA A 37 19.46 -7.99 -3.69
CA ALA A 37 20.53 -7.03 -3.93
C ALA A 37 20.01 -5.65 -4.37
N SER A 38 18.99 -5.59 -5.22
CA SER A 38 18.39 -4.31 -5.65
C SER A 38 17.73 -3.59 -4.49
N PHE A 39 16.98 -4.30 -3.63
CA PHE A 39 16.38 -3.73 -2.42
C PHE A 39 17.45 -3.22 -1.45
N LEU A 40 18.52 -3.99 -1.23
CA LEU A 40 19.63 -3.58 -0.37
C LEU A 40 20.28 -2.27 -0.87
N VAL A 41 20.51 -2.15 -2.18
CA VAL A 41 21.07 -0.93 -2.77
C VAL A 41 20.14 0.26 -2.57
N ILE A 42 18.84 0.10 -2.80
CA ILE A 42 17.85 1.18 -2.58
C ILE A 42 17.81 1.60 -1.12
N ILE A 43 17.85 0.64 -0.19
CA ILE A 43 17.89 0.89 1.27
C ILE A 43 19.12 1.71 1.64
N LEU A 44 20.32 1.33 1.19
CA LEU A 44 21.57 2.03 1.50
C LEU A 44 21.57 3.45 0.97
N ILE A 45 21.06 3.65 -0.26
CA ILE A 45 20.95 4.99 -0.84
C ILE A 45 19.91 5.82 -0.09
N GLY A 46 18.76 5.23 0.24
CA GLY A 46 17.73 5.88 1.03
C GLY A 46 18.26 6.34 2.40
N ALA A 47 19.01 5.48 3.09
CA ALA A 47 19.65 5.83 4.35
C ALA A 47 20.62 7.02 4.20
N GLY A 48 21.46 6.98 3.16
CA GLY A 48 22.37 8.11 2.85
C GLY A 48 21.63 9.42 2.53
N LEU A 49 20.51 9.35 1.82
CA LEU A 49 19.67 10.52 1.51
C LEU A 49 19.01 11.10 2.77
N LEU A 50 18.50 10.23 3.67
CA LEU A 50 17.85 10.67 4.91
C LEU A 50 18.83 11.34 5.89
N MET A 51 20.12 11.05 5.80
CA MET A 51 21.15 11.70 6.61
C MET A 51 21.59 13.07 6.09
N LEU A 52 21.11 13.50 4.92
CA LEU A 52 21.44 14.83 4.41
C LEU A 52 20.86 15.91 5.33
N PRO A 53 21.62 17.01 5.61
CA PRO A 53 21.15 18.09 6.49
C PRO A 53 19.83 18.75 6.07
N ARG A 54 19.46 18.63 4.80
CA ARG A 54 18.16 19.13 4.29
C ARG A 54 16.98 18.21 4.57
N CYS A 55 17.23 16.96 4.94
CA CYS A 55 16.17 15.98 5.20
C CYS A 55 15.76 15.92 6.67
N THR A 56 16.60 16.44 7.56
CA THR A 56 16.34 16.50 9.01
C THR A 56 16.09 17.93 9.46
N VAL A 57 15.29 18.09 10.50
CA VAL A 57 15.02 19.39 11.14
C VAL A 57 16.29 19.90 11.80
N ASP A 58 16.50 21.23 11.81
CA ASP A 58 17.67 21.87 12.40
C ASP A 58 17.84 21.45 13.87
N GLY A 59 19.05 21.03 14.23
CA GLY A 59 19.40 20.55 15.57
C GLY A 59 19.10 19.08 15.84
N VAL A 60 18.45 18.36 14.92
CA VAL A 60 18.23 16.91 15.04
C VAL A 60 19.31 16.17 14.27
N THR A 61 20.10 15.34 14.98
CA THR A 61 21.11 14.44 14.38
C THR A 61 20.53 13.04 14.26
N LEU A 62 20.33 12.58 13.03
CA LEU A 62 19.89 11.21 12.76
C LEU A 62 21.11 10.28 12.77
N SER A 63 21.09 9.22 13.60
CA SER A 63 22.17 8.23 13.59
C SER A 63 22.11 7.40 12.28
N TRP A 64 23.27 6.84 11.88
CA TRP A 64 23.31 5.93 10.73
C TRP A 64 22.36 4.73 10.89
N VAL A 65 22.26 4.21 12.10
CA VAL A 65 21.39 3.06 12.41
C VAL A 65 19.91 3.44 12.25
N ASP A 66 19.49 4.62 12.75
CA ASP A 66 18.12 5.09 12.62
C ASP A 66 17.76 5.42 11.17
N ALA A 67 18.69 6.00 10.41
CA ALA A 67 18.53 6.26 8.99
C ALA A 67 18.38 4.95 8.21
N LEU A 68 19.23 3.96 8.49
CA LEU A 68 19.19 2.65 7.86
C LEU A 68 17.88 1.91 8.22
N PHE A 69 17.47 1.95 9.49
CA PHE A 69 16.23 1.34 9.95
C PHE A 69 15.03 1.98 9.25
N THR A 70 14.94 3.32 9.24
CA THR A 70 13.84 4.07 8.60
C THR A 70 13.78 3.80 7.10
N SER A 71 14.92 3.81 6.41
CA SER A 71 15.00 3.49 4.98
C SER A 71 14.59 2.05 4.70
N THR A 72 15.05 1.08 5.51
CA THR A 72 14.63 -0.33 5.39
C THR A 72 13.14 -0.48 5.58
N SER A 73 12.59 0.15 6.62
CA SER A 73 11.16 0.14 6.92
C SER A 73 10.33 0.75 5.78
N ALA A 74 10.78 1.84 5.19
CA ALA A 74 10.11 2.49 4.06
C ALA A 74 10.13 1.62 2.80
N VAL A 75 11.29 1.08 2.42
CA VAL A 75 11.44 0.24 1.21
C VAL A 75 10.77 -1.12 1.38
N CYS A 76 10.86 -1.73 2.56
CA CYS A 76 10.18 -3.00 2.85
C CYS A 76 8.70 -2.82 3.24
N VAL A 77 8.22 -1.56 3.26
CA VAL A 77 6.82 -1.23 3.57
C VAL A 77 6.40 -1.81 4.92
N THR A 78 7.22 -1.60 5.96
CA THR A 78 7.03 -2.23 7.28
C THR A 78 6.28 -1.31 8.26
N GLY A 79 6.56 0.01 8.21
CA GLY A 79 5.87 1.02 9.04
C GLY A 79 6.45 1.20 10.45
N LEU A 80 7.54 0.56 10.78
CA LEU A 80 8.23 0.76 12.05
C LEU A 80 9.29 1.86 11.90
N VAL A 81 9.34 2.78 12.84
CA VAL A 81 10.32 3.87 12.87
C VAL A 81 10.89 4.03 14.27
N PRO A 82 12.24 4.22 14.41
CA PRO A 82 12.88 4.42 15.71
C PRO A 82 12.74 5.86 16.20
N VAL A 83 12.30 6.78 15.32
CA VAL A 83 12.19 8.23 15.58
C VAL A 83 10.80 8.72 15.19
N ASP A 84 10.37 9.83 15.79
CA ASP A 84 9.13 10.47 15.36
C ASP A 84 9.32 11.13 13.99
N VAL A 85 8.58 10.63 12.99
CA VAL A 85 8.68 11.09 11.61
C VAL A 85 8.33 12.58 11.49
N SER A 86 7.32 13.04 12.24
CA SER A 86 6.83 14.41 12.21
C SER A 86 7.81 15.42 12.80
N ALA A 87 8.55 15.01 13.83
CA ALA A 87 9.51 15.87 14.54
C ALA A 87 10.92 15.82 13.95
N THR A 88 11.26 14.76 13.23
CA THR A 88 12.64 14.51 12.76
C THR A 88 12.87 14.98 11.32
N PHE A 89 11.88 14.79 10.43
CA PHE A 89 12.07 15.00 9.00
C PHE A 89 11.43 16.30 8.49
N THR A 90 12.20 17.01 7.66
CA THR A 90 11.67 18.15 6.88
C THR A 90 10.76 17.66 5.75
N PRO A 91 10.05 18.56 5.05
CA PRO A 91 9.31 18.20 3.83
C PRO A 91 10.16 17.49 2.77
N ALA A 92 11.47 17.82 2.70
CA ALA A 92 12.40 17.11 1.82
C ALA A 92 12.66 15.67 2.28
N GLY A 93 12.85 15.45 3.59
CA GLY A 93 12.98 14.11 4.17
C GLY A 93 11.71 13.28 3.99
N LEU A 94 10.54 13.87 4.21
CA LEU A 94 9.25 13.22 3.96
C LEU A 94 9.07 12.83 2.48
N THR A 95 9.54 13.67 1.55
CA THR A 95 9.53 13.34 0.11
C THR A 95 10.44 12.15 -0.20
N VAL A 96 11.60 12.04 0.45
CA VAL A 96 12.47 10.86 0.30
C VAL A 96 11.78 9.61 0.84
N ILE A 97 11.17 9.67 2.03
CA ILE A 97 10.46 8.54 2.64
C ILE A 97 9.34 8.07 1.73
N ILE A 98 8.51 8.97 1.18
CA ILE A 98 7.38 8.57 0.34
C ILE A 98 7.83 7.96 -0.99
N LEU A 99 8.94 8.44 -1.56
CA LEU A 99 9.54 7.84 -2.75
C LEU A 99 10.07 6.42 -2.46
N LEU A 100 10.69 6.21 -1.30
CA LEU A 100 11.16 4.89 -0.88
C LEU A 100 9.98 3.93 -0.68
N ILE A 101 8.89 4.38 -0.05
CA ILE A 101 7.65 3.60 0.11
C ILE A 101 7.07 3.24 -1.26
N GLN A 102 6.99 4.19 -2.19
CA GLN A 102 6.45 3.97 -3.52
C GLN A 102 7.28 2.97 -4.32
N ILE A 103 8.59 3.10 -4.31
CA ILE A 103 9.52 2.18 -4.99
C ILE A 103 9.40 0.78 -4.36
N GLY A 104 9.34 0.69 -3.03
CA GLY A 104 9.20 -0.55 -2.30
C GLY A 104 7.88 -1.26 -2.59
N GLY A 105 6.74 -0.56 -2.45
CA GLY A 105 5.40 -1.09 -2.70
C GLY A 105 5.21 -1.58 -4.14
N LEU A 106 5.61 -0.77 -5.12
CA LEU A 106 5.60 -1.17 -6.54
C LEU A 106 6.56 -2.32 -6.81
N GLY A 107 7.75 -2.30 -6.20
CA GLY A 107 8.74 -3.37 -6.33
C GLY A 107 8.21 -4.71 -5.85
N VAL A 108 7.59 -4.76 -4.67
CA VAL A 108 7.00 -5.98 -4.12
C VAL A 108 5.86 -6.49 -4.99
N MET A 109 4.95 -5.62 -5.45
CA MET A 109 3.85 -6.01 -6.34
C MET A 109 4.33 -6.58 -7.67
N THR A 110 5.27 -5.90 -8.34
CA THR A 110 5.80 -6.33 -9.64
C THR A 110 6.54 -7.64 -9.55
N LEU A 111 7.33 -7.82 -8.51
CA LEU A 111 8.14 -9.01 -8.30
C LEU A 111 7.31 -10.22 -7.88
N THR A 112 6.35 -10.06 -6.98
CA THR A 112 5.44 -11.14 -6.63
C THR A 112 4.58 -11.54 -7.82
N SER A 113 4.22 -10.60 -8.69
CA SER A 113 3.53 -10.90 -9.96
C SER A 113 4.43 -11.67 -10.93
N PHE A 114 5.71 -11.27 -11.05
CA PHE A 114 6.70 -11.97 -11.87
C PHE A 114 6.95 -13.40 -11.36
N PHE A 115 7.18 -13.58 -10.04
CA PHE A 115 7.37 -14.92 -9.46
C PHE A 115 6.12 -15.80 -9.62
N ALA A 116 4.94 -15.25 -9.42
CA ALA A 116 3.70 -16.02 -9.63
C ALA A 116 3.57 -16.53 -11.06
N MET A 117 3.97 -15.75 -12.06
CA MET A 117 3.98 -16.20 -13.46
C MET A 117 4.95 -17.37 -13.69
N PHE A 118 6.11 -17.39 -13.03
CA PHE A 118 7.10 -18.46 -13.21
C PHE A 118 6.76 -19.75 -12.44
N PHE A 119 6.21 -19.63 -11.23
CA PHE A 119 6.00 -20.78 -10.33
C PHE A 119 4.58 -21.35 -10.38
N MET A 120 3.58 -20.59 -10.81
CA MET A 120 2.17 -21.03 -10.90
C MET A 120 1.80 -21.61 -12.29
N GLY A 121 2.74 -21.93 -13.12
CA GLY A 121 2.54 -22.40 -14.51
C GLY A 121 1.66 -23.63 -14.72
N ASN A 122 1.06 -24.24 -13.68
CA ASN A 122 0.30 -25.50 -13.77
C ASN A 122 -1.15 -25.42 -13.28
N THR A 123 -1.71 -24.26 -12.89
CA THR A 123 -2.97 -24.29 -12.14
C THR A 123 -4.21 -23.70 -12.82
N SER A 124 -4.12 -23.04 -13.97
CA SER A 124 -5.30 -22.58 -14.73
C SER A 124 -4.99 -22.38 -16.20
N LEU A 125 -5.88 -22.85 -17.08
CA LEU A 125 -5.82 -22.63 -18.54
C LEU A 125 -5.73 -21.13 -18.89
N TYR A 126 -6.35 -20.26 -18.12
CA TYR A 126 -6.27 -18.81 -18.28
C TYR A 126 -4.88 -18.29 -17.96
N ASN A 127 -4.25 -18.73 -16.87
CA ASN A 127 -2.87 -18.39 -16.54
C ASN A 127 -1.87 -18.96 -17.55
N GLN A 128 -2.12 -20.15 -18.09
CA GLN A 128 -1.31 -20.73 -19.17
C GLN A 128 -1.43 -19.95 -20.47
N LEU A 129 -2.60 -19.41 -20.82
CA LEU A 129 -2.80 -18.57 -21.99
C LEU A 129 -2.10 -17.21 -21.82
N VAL A 130 -2.22 -16.58 -20.67
CA VAL A 130 -1.53 -15.31 -20.37
C VAL A 130 -0.01 -15.50 -20.36
N VAL A 131 0.49 -16.59 -19.76
CA VAL A 131 1.94 -16.93 -19.77
C VAL A 131 2.39 -17.27 -21.17
N ARG A 132 1.60 -18.01 -21.95
CA ARG A 132 1.91 -18.36 -23.34
C ARG A 132 1.97 -17.13 -24.24
N ASP A 133 1.05 -16.18 -24.10
CA ASP A 133 1.05 -14.92 -24.85
C ASP A 133 2.22 -14.02 -24.42
N MET A 134 2.64 -14.07 -23.15
CA MET A 134 3.82 -13.35 -22.66
C MET A 134 5.14 -13.99 -23.07
N VAL A 135 5.20 -15.31 -23.17
CA VAL A 135 6.42 -16.06 -23.60
C VAL A 135 6.57 -16.05 -25.11
N SER A 136 5.49 -15.95 -25.88
CA SER A 136 5.51 -15.89 -27.35
C SER A 136 5.76 -14.49 -27.92
N SER A 137 5.49 -13.44 -27.16
CA SER A 137 5.88 -12.06 -27.47
C SER A 137 7.16 -11.71 -26.71
N ASN A 138 8.19 -11.21 -27.38
CA ASN A 138 9.48 -10.76 -26.84
C ASN A 138 9.38 -10.35 -25.37
N SER A 139 9.91 -11.19 -24.46
CA SER A 139 9.61 -11.23 -23.01
C SER A 139 9.77 -9.90 -22.24
N LEU A 140 10.54 -8.95 -22.74
CA LEU A 140 10.74 -7.63 -22.13
C LEU A 140 9.56 -6.66 -22.35
N GLY A 141 8.88 -6.74 -23.50
CA GLY A 141 7.75 -5.85 -23.82
C GLY A 141 6.51 -6.13 -22.96
N SER A 142 6.24 -7.39 -22.67
CA SER A 142 5.11 -7.79 -21.81
C SER A 142 5.32 -7.43 -20.33
N LEU A 143 6.56 -7.54 -19.84
CA LEU A 143 6.93 -7.15 -18.48
C LEU A 143 6.79 -5.62 -18.29
N LEU A 144 7.29 -4.84 -19.24
CA LEU A 144 7.18 -3.39 -19.22
C LEU A 144 5.72 -2.94 -19.26
N SER A 145 4.90 -3.58 -20.11
CA SER A 145 3.47 -3.30 -20.18
C SER A 145 2.76 -3.59 -18.85
N THR A 146 3.03 -4.72 -18.21
CA THR A 146 2.48 -5.07 -16.90
C THR A 146 2.90 -4.06 -15.85
N LEU A 147 4.17 -3.66 -15.82
CA LEU A 147 4.70 -2.67 -14.88
C LEU A 147 4.02 -1.31 -15.06
N LEU A 148 3.83 -0.86 -16.29
CA LEU A 148 3.12 0.38 -16.60
C LEU A 148 1.64 0.32 -16.20
N TYR A 149 0.98 -0.84 -16.33
CA TYR A 149 -0.38 -1.04 -15.84
C TYR A 149 -0.46 -0.96 -14.31
N ILE A 150 0.47 -1.63 -13.60
CA ILE A 150 0.54 -1.56 -12.13
C ILE A 150 0.75 -0.11 -11.69
N LEU A 151 1.73 0.57 -12.27
CA LEU A 151 2.03 1.97 -11.96
C LEU A 151 0.83 2.89 -12.21
N GLY A 152 0.21 2.79 -13.39
CA GLY A 152 -0.94 3.62 -13.75
C GLY A 152 -2.13 3.38 -12.80
N PHE A 153 -2.40 2.12 -12.44
CA PHE A 153 -3.48 1.77 -11.53
C PHE A 153 -3.23 2.29 -10.10
N THR A 154 -2.00 2.15 -9.63
CA THR A 154 -1.56 2.66 -8.33
C THR A 154 -1.74 4.16 -8.25
N LEU A 155 -1.20 4.91 -9.22
CA LEU A 155 -1.32 6.38 -9.25
C LEU A 155 -2.77 6.87 -9.29
N VAL A 156 -3.65 6.17 -10.01
CA VAL A 156 -5.08 6.53 -10.05
C VAL A 156 -5.74 6.33 -8.69
N ILE A 157 -5.52 5.19 -8.03
CA ILE A 157 -6.13 4.91 -6.72
C ILE A 157 -5.56 5.85 -5.66
N GLU A 158 -4.25 6.07 -5.66
CA GLU A 158 -3.59 7.00 -4.74
C GLU A 158 -4.06 8.44 -4.97
N GLY A 159 -4.23 8.86 -6.23
CA GLY A 159 -4.76 10.19 -6.56
C GLY A 159 -6.21 10.38 -6.07
N VAL A 160 -7.07 9.39 -6.26
CA VAL A 160 -8.44 9.41 -5.73
C VAL A 160 -8.44 9.42 -4.21
N GLY A 161 -7.58 8.60 -3.58
CA GLY A 161 -7.40 8.59 -2.13
C GLY A 161 -6.92 9.93 -1.59
N MET A 162 -5.91 10.54 -2.22
CA MET A 162 -5.41 11.86 -1.89
C MET A 162 -6.53 12.92 -1.91
N LEU A 163 -7.32 12.96 -2.98
CA LEU A 163 -8.44 13.91 -3.08
C LEU A 163 -9.50 13.64 -2.00
N SER A 164 -9.82 12.37 -1.74
CA SER A 164 -10.80 11.99 -0.70
C SER A 164 -10.34 12.39 0.70
N ILE A 165 -9.06 12.20 1.03
CA ILE A 165 -8.46 12.63 2.29
C ILE A 165 -8.48 14.16 2.38
N TRP A 166 -8.04 14.85 1.32
CA TRP A 166 -8.02 16.30 1.29
C TRP A 166 -9.41 16.90 1.52
N PHE A 167 -10.44 16.40 0.85
CA PHE A 167 -11.83 16.85 1.09
C PHE A 167 -12.29 16.62 2.54
N SER A 168 -11.78 15.60 3.21
CA SER A 168 -12.12 15.31 4.61
C SER A 168 -11.49 16.29 5.60
N ILE A 169 -10.27 16.79 5.30
CA ILE A 169 -9.50 17.61 6.24
C ILE A 169 -9.50 19.10 5.88
N HIS A 170 -9.94 19.45 4.67
CA HIS A 170 -9.84 20.81 4.14
C HIS A 170 -10.47 21.85 5.07
N GLY A 171 -9.65 22.81 5.47
CA GLY A 171 -10.06 23.92 6.35
C GLY A 171 -10.31 23.55 7.82
N THR A 172 -10.03 22.30 8.24
CA THR A 172 -10.32 21.85 9.60
C THR A 172 -9.08 21.70 10.47
N LEU A 173 -7.92 21.41 9.88
CA LEU A 173 -6.67 21.20 10.62
C LEU A 173 -5.84 22.46 10.82
N GLY A 174 -6.28 23.63 10.30
CA GLY A 174 -5.55 24.90 10.42
C GLY A 174 -4.20 24.91 9.67
N MET A 175 -4.01 24.00 8.72
CA MET A 175 -2.84 23.92 7.85
C MET A 175 -3.04 24.78 6.60
N ASP A 176 -1.93 25.19 5.94
CA ASP A 176 -2.03 25.78 4.60
C ASP A 176 -2.44 24.72 3.57
N VAL A 177 -3.06 25.14 2.48
CA VAL A 177 -3.56 24.25 1.42
C VAL A 177 -2.44 23.36 0.86
N GLN A 178 -1.20 23.86 0.78
CA GLN A 178 -0.06 23.10 0.32
C GLN A 178 0.28 21.97 1.30
N ASP A 179 0.23 22.24 2.60
CA ASP A 179 0.51 21.26 3.64
C ASP A 179 -0.63 20.22 3.74
N GLU A 180 -1.90 20.64 3.57
CA GLU A 180 -3.04 19.71 3.49
C GLU A 180 -2.91 18.74 2.30
N LEU A 181 -2.49 19.25 1.13
CA LEU A 181 -2.26 18.41 -0.04
C LEU A 181 -1.07 17.46 0.14
N ALA A 182 0.01 17.95 0.73
CA ALA A 182 1.19 17.12 1.04
C ALA A 182 0.83 16.01 2.06
N PHE A 183 0.08 16.36 3.12
CA PHE A 183 -0.46 15.42 4.09
C PHE A 183 -1.32 14.34 3.42
N SER A 184 -2.25 14.78 2.58
CA SER A 184 -3.19 13.89 1.89
C SER A 184 -2.48 12.94 0.93
N ALA A 185 -1.51 13.44 0.17
CA ALA A 185 -0.68 12.62 -0.71
C ALA A 185 0.14 11.60 0.06
N PHE A 186 0.79 12.04 1.16
CA PHE A 186 1.61 11.17 2.01
C PHE A 186 0.79 10.02 2.58
N HIS A 187 -0.36 10.32 3.19
CA HIS A 187 -1.20 9.29 3.80
C HIS A 187 -1.87 8.38 2.78
N SER A 188 -2.22 8.91 1.59
CA SER A 188 -2.78 8.09 0.52
C SER A 188 -1.80 7.04 0.01
N ILE A 189 -0.56 7.45 -0.28
CA ILE A 189 0.51 6.55 -0.75
C ILE A 189 0.89 5.55 0.36
N SER A 190 1.10 6.05 1.58
CA SER A 190 1.44 5.20 2.74
C SER A 190 0.36 4.15 3.01
N ALA A 191 -0.93 4.51 2.86
CA ALA A 191 -2.05 3.60 3.07
C ALA A 191 -2.18 2.56 1.95
N PHE A 192 -2.11 2.97 0.69
CA PHE A 192 -2.21 2.05 -0.44
C PHE A 192 -1.02 1.07 -0.49
N CYS A 193 0.18 1.54 -0.23
CA CYS A 193 1.35 0.68 -0.11
C CYS A 193 1.36 -0.18 1.16
N ASN A 194 0.44 0.01 2.11
CA ASN A 194 0.43 -0.63 3.44
C ASN A 194 1.69 -0.32 4.26
N ALA A 195 2.20 0.90 4.16
CA ALA A 195 3.45 1.28 4.81
C ALA A 195 3.28 1.78 6.26
N GLY A 196 2.12 2.31 6.64
CA GLY A 196 1.83 2.73 8.02
C GLY A 196 2.56 3.98 8.53
N PHE A 197 3.32 4.65 7.67
CA PHE A 197 3.95 5.92 8.01
C PHE A 197 2.93 7.05 8.08
N SER A 198 3.08 7.93 9.05
CA SER A 198 2.27 9.14 9.22
C SER A 198 3.16 10.35 9.46
N THR A 199 2.69 11.52 9.03
CA THR A 199 3.32 12.81 9.31
C THR A 199 2.79 13.46 10.59
N LEU A 200 1.90 12.78 11.32
CA LEU A 200 1.36 13.25 12.60
C LEU A 200 2.07 12.60 13.77
N PRO A 201 2.36 13.35 14.85
CA PRO A 201 2.82 12.78 16.11
C PRO A 201 1.76 11.82 16.66
N GLY A 202 2.18 10.63 17.05
CA GLY A 202 1.26 9.58 17.50
C GLY A 202 0.46 8.90 16.39
N ASN A 203 0.92 9.02 15.14
CA ASN A 203 0.28 8.44 13.96
C ASN A 203 -1.14 9.01 13.76
N LEU A 204 -2.11 8.23 13.29
CA LEU A 204 -3.51 8.65 13.15
C LEU A 204 -4.30 8.65 14.47
N GLY A 205 -3.65 8.40 15.62
CA GLY A 205 -4.20 8.61 16.95
C GLY A 205 -4.13 10.06 17.46
N ASN A 206 -3.61 10.97 16.64
CA ASN A 206 -3.52 12.38 16.99
C ASN A 206 -4.93 12.98 17.22
N PRO A 207 -5.16 13.69 18.34
CA PRO A 207 -6.44 14.33 18.64
C PRO A 207 -6.98 15.25 17.54
N MET A 208 -6.08 15.87 16.73
CA MET A 208 -6.47 16.74 15.62
C MET A 208 -7.31 16.02 14.56
N VAL A 209 -7.08 14.73 14.33
CA VAL A 209 -7.80 13.95 13.32
C VAL A 209 -8.81 12.97 13.92
N MET A 210 -8.72 12.71 15.23
CA MET A 210 -9.54 11.69 15.89
C MET A 210 -11.00 12.11 16.08
N THR A 211 -11.26 13.41 16.16
CA THR A 211 -12.60 13.98 16.30
C THR A 211 -13.09 14.51 14.93
N ASN A 212 -14.30 14.12 14.54
CA ASN A 212 -15.01 14.61 13.34
C ASN A 212 -14.42 14.24 11.97
N HIS A 213 -13.36 13.41 11.89
CA HIS A 213 -12.76 13.02 10.62
C HIS A 213 -12.97 11.53 10.26
N ASN A 214 -14.15 10.99 10.54
CA ASN A 214 -14.48 9.59 10.22
C ASN A 214 -14.23 9.22 8.76
N TRP A 215 -14.43 10.15 7.85
CA TRP A 215 -14.20 9.93 6.42
C TRP A 215 -12.73 9.67 6.08
N LEU A 216 -11.80 10.33 6.79
CA LEU A 216 -10.36 10.07 6.67
C LEU A 216 -10.05 8.60 7.01
N TYR A 217 -10.52 8.09 8.15
CA TYR A 217 -10.27 6.71 8.57
C TYR A 217 -10.89 5.69 7.61
N ILE A 218 -12.09 5.97 7.09
CA ILE A 218 -12.74 5.12 6.08
C ILE A 218 -11.92 5.11 4.79
N THR A 219 -11.47 6.28 4.31
CA THR A 219 -10.65 6.39 3.09
C THR A 219 -9.32 5.65 3.24
N VAL A 220 -8.62 5.86 4.35
CA VAL A 220 -7.35 5.16 4.64
C VAL A 220 -7.59 3.64 4.71
N SER A 221 -8.65 3.18 5.39
CA SER A 221 -9.01 1.76 5.44
C SER A 221 -9.26 1.17 4.05
N LEU A 222 -9.99 1.88 3.19
CA LEU A 222 -10.26 1.44 1.83
C LEU A 222 -8.97 1.36 1.00
N LEU A 223 -8.07 2.34 1.13
CA LEU A 223 -6.77 2.31 0.45
C LEU A 223 -5.93 1.11 0.88
N ILE A 224 -5.88 0.82 2.19
CA ILE A 224 -5.21 -0.37 2.75
C ILE A 224 -5.81 -1.65 2.16
N ILE A 225 -7.13 -1.75 2.10
CA ILE A 225 -7.83 -2.91 1.52
C ILE A 225 -7.48 -3.06 0.04
N PHE A 226 -7.52 -1.98 -0.75
CA PHE A 226 -7.17 -2.03 -2.17
C PHE A 226 -5.72 -2.44 -2.41
N GLY A 227 -4.77 -1.93 -1.63
CA GLY A 227 -3.38 -2.38 -1.67
C GLY A 227 -3.23 -3.85 -1.30
N GLY A 228 -3.97 -4.31 -0.27
CA GLY A 228 -3.91 -5.68 0.26
C GLY A 228 -4.64 -6.75 -0.57
N ILE A 229 -5.57 -6.38 -1.46
CA ILE A 229 -6.31 -7.32 -2.32
C ILE A 229 -5.43 -7.89 -3.43
N GLY A 230 -4.44 -7.14 -3.89
CA GLY A 230 -3.49 -7.57 -4.93
C GLY A 230 -3.86 -7.16 -6.35
N PHE A 231 -2.82 -6.95 -7.14
CA PHE A 231 -2.91 -6.41 -8.49
C PHE A 231 -3.82 -7.23 -9.44
N PRO A 232 -3.78 -8.58 -9.51
CA PRO A 232 -4.62 -9.33 -10.42
C PRO A 232 -6.12 -9.12 -10.19
N ILE A 233 -6.50 -8.93 -8.93
CA ILE A 233 -7.90 -8.68 -8.55
C ILE A 233 -8.30 -7.26 -8.93
N LEU A 234 -7.41 -6.27 -8.74
CA LEU A 234 -7.64 -4.90 -9.18
C LEU A 234 -7.83 -4.81 -10.70
N VAL A 235 -7.04 -5.55 -11.49
CA VAL A 235 -7.23 -5.64 -12.95
C VAL A 235 -8.57 -6.27 -13.29
N ASN A 236 -8.94 -7.34 -12.61
CA ASN A 236 -10.23 -8.00 -12.81
C ASN A 236 -11.40 -7.05 -12.49
N PHE A 237 -11.30 -6.25 -11.42
CA PHE A 237 -12.27 -5.19 -11.10
C PHE A 237 -12.37 -4.14 -12.21
N LYS A 238 -11.23 -3.68 -12.74
CA LYS A 238 -11.23 -2.74 -13.88
C LYS A 238 -12.02 -3.31 -15.05
N ASP A 239 -11.78 -4.58 -15.40
CA ASP A 239 -12.44 -5.22 -16.53
C ASP A 239 -13.96 -5.32 -16.31
N ILE A 240 -14.39 -5.61 -15.07
CA ILE A 240 -15.78 -5.63 -14.65
C ILE A 240 -16.41 -4.23 -14.77
N ILE A 241 -15.74 -3.20 -14.23
CA ILE A 241 -16.21 -1.81 -14.27
C ILE A 241 -16.32 -1.34 -15.73
N VAL A 242 -15.29 -1.58 -16.55
CA VAL A 242 -15.28 -1.21 -17.97
C VAL A 242 -16.40 -1.92 -18.74
N TYR A 243 -16.63 -3.20 -18.45
CA TYR A 243 -17.73 -3.97 -19.05
C TYR A 243 -19.09 -3.35 -18.70
N HIS A 244 -19.35 -3.08 -17.40
CA HIS A 244 -20.62 -2.48 -16.96
C HIS A 244 -20.79 -1.05 -17.46
N ALA A 245 -19.72 -0.26 -17.48
CA ALA A 245 -19.73 1.10 -18.02
C ALA A 245 -20.05 1.10 -19.52
N ARG A 246 -19.41 0.22 -20.31
CA ARG A 246 -19.70 0.07 -21.75
C ARG A 246 -21.13 -0.44 -22.01
N ARG A 247 -21.64 -1.32 -21.13
CA ARG A 247 -23.01 -1.82 -21.21
C ARG A 247 -24.01 -0.71 -20.89
N PHE A 248 -23.76 0.07 -19.83
CA PHE A 248 -24.57 1.22 -19.44
C PHE A 248 -24.58 2.30 -20.53
N TRP A 249 -23.41 2.61 -21.10
CA TRP A 249 -23.28 3.57 -22.19
C TRP A 249 -24.03 3.11 -23.46
N ARG A 250 -23.93 1.83 -23.79
CA ARG A 250 -24.72 1.25 -24.90
C ARG A 250 -26.22 1.34 -24.61
N LEU A 251 -26.67 1.02 -23.40
CA LEU A 251 -28.09 1.12 -23.01
C LEU A 251 -28.61 2.56 -23.20
N ILE A 252 -27.85 3.58 -22.80
CA ILE A 252 -28.22 4.99 -22.99
C ILE A 252 -28.28 5.33 -24.48
N ARG A 253 -27.32 4.85 -25.29
CA ARG A 253 -27.22 5.20 -26.71
C ARG A 253 -28.20 4.43 -27.61
N THR A 254 -28.45 3.15 -27.35
CA THR A 254 -29.24 2.28 -28.22
C THR A 254 -30.60 1.90 -27.64
N ARG A 255 -30.88 2.22 -26.37
CA ARG A 255 -32.10 1.79 -25.63
C ARG A 255 -32.37 0.28 -25.67
N GLN A 256 -31.45 -0.54 -26.12
CA GLN A 256 -31.58 -1.99 -26.18
C GLN A 256 -30.78 -2.62 -25.03
N TRP A 257 -31.44 -3.54 -24.29
CA TRP A 257 -30.83 -4.30 -23.22
C TRP A 257 -30.04 -5.47 -23.82
N ASP A 258 -28.73 -5.41 -23.69
CA ASP A 258 -27.84 -6.48 -24.13
C ASP A 258 -27.90 -7.66 -23.16
N ASN A 259 -28.49 -8.78 -23.63
CA ASN A 259 -28.70 -9.98 -22.81
C ASN A 259 -27.52 -10.96 -22.86
N HIS A 260 -26.37 -10.57 -23.40
CA HIS A 260 -25.18 -11.41 -23.37
C HIS A 260 -24.70 -11.60 -21.94
N ARG A 261 -24.94 -12.77 -21.37
CA ARG A 261 -24.39 -13.21 -20.10
C ARG A 261 -22.93 -13.59 -20.33
N VAL A 262 -22.00 -12.76 -19.86
CA VAL A 262 -20.59 -13.15 -19.79
C VAL A 262 -20.41 -14.05 -18.57
N HIS A 263 -20.22 -15.34 -18.80
CA HIS A 263 -20.24 -16.38 -17.78
C HIS A 263 -19.03 -16.39 -16.82
N HIS A 264 -17.96 -15.59 -17.03
CA HIS A 264 -16.73 -15.63 -16.20
C HIS A 264 -16.15 -14.25 -15.91
N LEU A 265 -16.96 -13.32 -15.36
CA LEU A 265 -16.44 -12.02 -14.91
C LEU A 265 -15.56 -12.11 -13.67
N PHE A 266 -15.78 -13.11 -12.81
CA PHE A 266 -15.02 -13.33 -11.58
C PHE A 266 -14.21 -14.62 -11.66
N ASN A 267 -12.88 -14.50 -11.60
CA ASN A 267 -12.01 -15.66 -11.41
C ASN A 267 -12.22 -16.28 -10.02
N LEU A 268 -12.04 -17.60 -9.90
CA LEU A 268 -12.20 -18.32 -8.62
C LEU A 268 -11.32 -17.70 -7.52
N ASN A 269 -10.07 -17.39 -7.85
CA ASN A 269 -9.14 -16.71 -6.94
C ASN A 269 -9.69 -15.36 -6.44
N THR A 270 -10.25 -14.53 -7.35
CA THR A 270 -10.87 -13.25 -6.99
C THR A 270 -12.03 -13.44 -6.02
N LYS A 271 -12.89 -14.44 -6.24
CA LYS A 271 -14.02 -14.73 -5.35
C LYS A 271 -13.55 -15.13 -3.96
N ILE A 272 -12.58 -16.04 -3.87
CA ILE A 272 -12.02 -16.53 -2.61
C ILE A 272 -11.43 -15.37 -1.81
N VAL A 273 -10.55 -14.58 -2.43
CA VAL A 273 -9.89 -13.46 -1.75
C VAL A 273 -10.90 -12.41 -1.28
N LEU A 274 -11.90 -12.08 -2.09
CA LEU A 274 -12.91 -11.11 -1.71
C LEU A 274 -13.76 -11.59 -0.54
N ILE A 275 -14.25 -12.84 -0.62
CA ILE A 275 -15.09 -13.43 0.44
C ILE A 275 -14.30 -13.47 1.75
N MET A 276 -13.06 -13.98 1.73
CA MET A 276 -12.22 -14.07 2.92
C MET A 276 -11.86 -12.69 3.47
N THR A 277 -11.58 -11.72 2.60
CA THR A 277 -11.29 -10.34 3.03
C THR A 277 -12.50 -9.73 3.73
N VAL A 278 -13.70 -9.85 3.15
CA VAL A 278 -14.94 -9.33 3.76
C VAL A 278 -15.24 -10.05 5.07
N LEU A 279 -15.13 -11.37 5.13
CA LEU A 279 -15.37 -12.13 6.35
C LEU A 279 -14.42 -11.71 7.48
N LEU A 280 -13.12 -11.59 7.20
CA LEU A 280 -12.13 -11.17 8.20
C LEU A 280 -12.37 -9.73 8.66
N LEU A 281 -12.73 -8.82 7.76
CA LEU A 281 -13.03 -7.44 8.11
C LEU A 281 -14.29 -7.33 8.95
N VAL A 282 -15.37 -8.00 8.55
CA VAL A 282 -16.64 -7.99 9.32
C VAL A 282 -16.44 -8.61 10.69
N PHE A 283 -15.82 -9.80 10.75
CA PHE A 283 -15.53 -10.47 12.01
C PHE A 283 -14.64 -9.62 12.92
N GLY A 284 -13.53 -9.09 12.38
CA GLY A 284 -12.61 -8.23 13.14
C GLY A 284 -13.29 -6.96 13.64
N THR A 285 -14.08 -6.29 12.79
CA THR A 285 -14.80 -5.06 13.17
C THR A 285 -15.80 -5.31 14.30
N VAL A 286 -16.61 -6.35 14.16
CA VAL A 286 -17.62 -6.69 15.18
C VAL A 286 -16.96 -7.11 16.49
N ALA A 287 -15.94 -7.96 16.44
CA ALA A 287 -15.24 -8.40 17.64
C ALA A 287 -14.54 -7.25 18.36
N ILE A 288 -13.83 -6.37 17.65
CA ILE A 288 -13.19 -5.18 18.24
C ILE A 288 -14.25 -4.22 18.80
N ALA A 289 -15.34 -3.99 18.08
CA ALA A 289 -16.42 -3.17 18.58
C ALA A 289 -16.98 -3.70 19.91
N ILE A 290 -17.19 -5.02 20.05
CA ILE A 290 -17.68 -5.63 21.28
C ILE A 290 -16.66 -5.48 22.42
N PHE A 291 -15.37 -5.75 22.15
CA PHE A 291 -14.35 -5.74 23.21
C PHE A 291 -14.01 -4.31 23.69
N GLU A 292 -14.03 -3.33 22.78
CA GLU A 292 -13.58 -1.97 23.07
C GLU A 292 -14.73 -0.98 23.34
N TRP A 293 -16.00 -1.40 23.22
CA TRP A 293 -17.15 -0.51 23.28
C TRP A 293 -17.21 0.37 24.52
N ASN A 294 -16.91 -0.23 25.69
CA ASN A 294 -16.89 0.43 26.97
C ASN A 294 -15.47 0.59 27.55
N HIS A 295 -14.45 0.27 26.76
CA HIS A 295 -13.03 0.34 27.12
C HIS A 295 -12.36 1.52 26.40
N SER A 296 -11.54 1.28 25.40
CA SER A 296 -10.81 2.34 24.69
C SER A 296 -11.73 3.27 23.87
N PHE A 297 -12.93 2.82 23.52
CA PHE A 297 -13.93 3.63 22.80
C PHE A 297 -14.93 4.32 23.72
N ALA A 298 -14.75 4.24 25.04
CA ALA A 298 -15.61 4.92 26.00
C ALA A 298 -15.60 6.45 25.73
N GLY A 299 -16.79 7.07 25.67
CA GLY A 299 -16.93 8.50 25.38
C GLY A 299 -16.98 8.90 23.90
N MET A 300 -16.70 7.98 22.97
CA MET A 300 -16.84 8.24 21.54
C MET A 300 -18.31 8.15 21.09
N SER A 301 -18.66 8.88 20.02
CA SER A 301 -19.97 8.73 19.39
C SER A 301 -20.15 7.33 18.78
N ILE A 302 -21.37 6.90 18.54
CA ILE A 302 -21.65 5.59 17.94
C ILE A 302 -20.99 5.46 16.55
N ALA A 303 -21.03 6.54 15.77
CA ALA A 303 -20.40 6.57 14.45
C ALA A 303 -18.87 6.42 14.55
N ASP A 304 -18.24 7.12 15.51
CA ASP A 304 -16.79 7.04 15.73
C ASP A 304 -16.39 5.64 16.19
N LYS A 305 -17.16 5.02 17.10
CA LYS A 305 -16.90 3.65 17.57
C LYS A 305 -16.85 2.64 16.43
N TRP A 306 -17.82 2.68 15.53
CA TRP A 306 -17.86 1.78 14.38
C TRP A 306 -16.74 2.07 13.39
N THR A 307 -16.45 3.35 13.11
CA THR A 307 -15.36 3.76 12.23
C THR A 307 -14.01 3.32 12.79
N GLN A 308 -13.77 3.54 14.08
CA GLN A 308 -12.53 3.11 14.73
C GLN A 308 -12.41 1.59 14.81
N ALA A 309 -13.50 0.86 15.06
CA ALA A 309 -13.49 -0.60 15.01
C ALA A 309 -13.14 -1.14 13.62
N PHE A 310 -13.72 -0.55 12.57
CA PHE A 310 -13.40 -0.91 11.18
C PHE A 310 -11.94 -0.59 10.82
N PHE A 311 -11.46 0.59 11.17
CA PHE A 311 -10.07 0.98 10.96
C PHE A 311 -9.11 0.03 11.69
N LYS A 312 -9.38 -0.26 12.96
CA LYS A 312 -8.59 -1.19 13.78
C LYS A 312 -8.65 -2.64 13.29
N ALA A 313 -9.72 -3.08 12.65
CA ALA A 313 -9.79 -4.39 12.01
C ALA A 313 -8.99 -4.46 10.71
N THR A 314 -8.82 -3.32 10.04
CA THR A 314 -8.08 -3.22 8.77
C THR A 314 -6.57 -3.11 8.99
N CYS A 315 -6.13 -2.30 9.95
CA CYS A 315 -4.70 -2.00 10.17
C CYS A 315 -3.81 -3.21 10.52
N PRO A 316 -4.23 -4.19 11.35
CA PRO A 316 -3.42 -5.36 11.67
C PRO A 316 -3.05 -6.20 10.45
N ARG A 317 -3.83 -6.09 9.38
CA ARG A 317 -3.57 -6.79 8.12
C ARG A 317 -2.45 -6.11 7.30
N THR A 318 -1.32 -5.89 7.98
CA THR A 318 -0.05 -5.39 7.44
C THR A 318 0.01 -3.91 7.01
N ALA A 319 -0.89 -3.06 7.56
CA ALA A 319 -0.89 -1.64 7.22
C ALA A 319 -0.07 -0.75 8.17
N GLY A 320 0.06 -1.15 9.44
CA GLY A 320 0.91 -0.46 10.41
C GLY A 320 0.38 0.85 11.01
N PHE A 321 -0.76 1.37 10.54
CA PHE A 321 -1.36 2.58 11.13
C PHE A 321 -1.96 2.31 12.52
N SER A 322 -1.86 3.31 13.40
CA SER A 322 -2.47 3.29 14.72
C SER A 322 -3.34 4.53 14.95
N SER A 323 -4.56 4.33 15.44
CA SER A 323 -5.47 5.40 15.84
C SER A 323 -5.66 5.50 17.35
N VAL A 324 -5.33 4.45 18.09
CA VAL A 324 -5.39 4.39 19.55
C VAL A 324 -4.17 3.60 20.00
N ASP A 325 -3.55 4.02 21.08
CA ASP A 325 -2.38 3.36 21.63
C ASP A 325 -2.68 1.87 21.91
N LEU A 326 -1.79 1.00 21.46
CA LEU A 326 -1.91 -0.45 21.68
C LEU A 326 -1.93 -0.81 23.16
N THR A 327 -1.27 -0.01 24.01
CA THR A 327 -1.23 -0.22 25.46
C THR A 327 -2.58 0.04 26.15
N SER A 328 -3.46 0.82 25.51
CA SER A 328 -4.79 1.13 26.01
C SER A 328 -5.87 0.13 25.59
N LEU A 329 -5.51 -0.88 24.77
CA LEU A 329 -6.45 -1.89 24.29
C LEU A 329 -6.64 -3.02 25.32
N SER A 330 -7.82 -3.63 25.29
CA SER A 330 -8.10 -4.83 26.05
C SER A 330 -7.25 -6.02 25.61
N ILE A 331 -6.96 -6.93 26.52
CA ILE A 331 -6.18 -8.16 26.22
C ILE A 331 -6.86 -8.98 25.11
N GLN A 332 -8.20 -9.02 25.09
CA GLN A 332 -8.99 -9.72 24.07
C GLN A 332 -8.72 -9.15 22.68
N THR A 333 -8.68 -7.82 22.56
CA THR A 333 -8.34 -7.14 21.29
C THR A 333 -6.92 -7.39 20.89
N ILE A 334 -5.96 -7.41 21.81
CA ILE A 334 -4.55 -7.72 21.51
C ILE A 334 -4.41 -9.14 20.99
N MET A 335 -5.07 -10.12 21.61
CA MET A 335 -5.09 -11.49 21.13
C MET A 335 -5.69 -11.63 19.73
N LEU A 336 -6.80 -10.92 19.47
CA LEU A 336 -7.40 -10.85 18.14
C LEU A 336 -6.46 -10.22 17.12
N TYR A 337 -5.73 -9.16 17.50
CA TYR A 337 -4.73 -8.49 16.65
C TYR A 337 -3.63 -9.46 16.21
N ILE A 338 -3.10 -10.26 17.12
CA ILE A 338 -2.07 -11.27 16.80
C ILE A 338 -2.59 -12.22 15.72
N VAL A 339 -3.84 -12.69 15.82
CA VAL A 339 -4.45 -13.57 14.83
C VAL A 339 -4.65 -12.85 13.49
N LEU A 340 -5.16 -11.60 13.51
CA LEU A 340 -5.37 -10.82 12.29
C LEU A 340 -4.05 -10.43 11.60
N MET A 341 -2.98 -10.18 12.36
CA MET A 341 -1.65 -9.90 11.81
C MET A 341 -1.05 -11.11 11.10
N TRP A 342 -1.37 -12.32 11.55
CA TRP A 342 -0.90 -13.54 10.92
C TRP A 342 -1.53 -13.78 9.55
N ILE A 343 -2.82 -13.40 9.41
CA ILE A 343 -3.58 -13.50 8.17
C ILE A 343 -3.37 -12.22 7.36
N GLY A 344 -2.37 -12.22 6.48
CA GLY A 344 -2.02 -11.09 5.62
C GLY A 344 -3.00 -10.85 4.47
N GLY A 345 -2.51 -10.16 3.44
CA GLY A 345 -3.29 -9.89 2.23
C GLY A 345 -3.27 -11.01 1.20
N ALA A 346 -3.76 -10.69 0.00
CA ALA A 346 -3.73 -11.60 -1.14
C ALA A 346 -2.32 -11.80 -1.70
N ALA A 347 -2.16 -12.82 -2.51
CA ALA A 347 -0.96 -12.97 -3.33
C ALA A 347 -0.83 -11.79 -4.31
N GLN A 348 0.40 -11.35 -4.60
CA GLN A 348 0.70 -10.22 -5.49
C GLN A 348 0.10 -8.89 -5.01
N SER A 349 0.09 -8.66 -3.70
CA SER A 349 -0.32 -7.42 -3.04
C SER A 349 0.85 -6.76 -2.32
N THR A 350 0.67 -5.53 -1.86
CA THR A 350 1.61 -4.84 -0.98
C THR A 350 1.65 -5.43 0.43
N ALA A 351 0.62 -6.18 0.83
CA ALA A 351 0.50 -6.77 2.15
C ALA A 351 1.44 -7.97 2.35
N GLY A 352 2.04 -8.07 3.54
CA GLY A 352 2.84 -9.22 4.01
C GLY A 352 1.98 -10.37 4.57
N GLY A 353 2.56 -11.14 5.50
CA GLY A 353 1.89 -12.22 6.22
C GLY A 353 1.60 -13.48 5.38
N VAL A 354 0.96 -14.47 6.01
CA VAL A 354 0.47 -15.67 5.32
C VAL A 354 -0.68 -15.28 4.42
N LYS A 355 -0.57 -15.59 3.13
CA LYS A 355 -1.54 -15.13 2.14
C LYS A 355 -2.93 -15.70 2.38
N VAL A 356 -3.96 -14.88 2.21
CA VAL A 356 -5.38 -15.26 2.43
C VAL A 356 -5.75 -16.54 1.70
N ASN A 357 -5.19 -16.78 0.51
CA ASN A 357 -5.43 -18.00 -0.27
C ASN A 357 -4.94 -19.30 0.41
N ALA A 358 -4.06 -19.20 1.41
CA ALA A 358 -3.59 -20.37 2.15
C ALA A 358 -4.56 -20.79 3.28
N PHE A 359 -5.51 -19.93 3.62
CA PHE A 359 -6.54 -20.19 4.63
C PHE A 359 -7.89 -20.57 4.03
N ALA A 360 -8.06 -20.43 2.71
CA ALA A 360 -9.26 -20.75 1.96
C ALA A 360 -9.18 -22.15 1.37
#